data_34cf7c96eb134b2d4fefb190a9b77b7f
#
_entry.id   34cf7c96eb134b2d4fefb190a9b77b7f
#
_cell.length_a   1.000
_cell.length_b   1.000
_cell.length_c   1.000
_cell.angle_alpha   90.00
_cell.angle_beta   90.00
_cell.angle_gamma   90.00
#
_symmetry.space_group_name_H-M   'P 1'
#
loop_
_entity.id
_entity.type
_entity.pdbx_description
1 polymer ?
#
loop_
_entity_poly.entity_id
_entity_poly.type
_entity_poly.pdbx_seq_one_letter_code
_entity_poly.pdbx_strand_id
1 'polypeptide(L)'
;HMLRQLLRRKFALLPQSAQADACGRLGSWYERTGEYLTAAELFRQAGDWDALLRAAAADCGKSIGGEHRQMLLSWCRDCPEDVLRRHPDAVCVLMRKLFSFREIPELLRLRALLLDALQPGGAFCEQERENYLGECDLVMSFLRYNDIAAMSVLHRSACERMTRTTRCIDLGGTWTFGSPSVLMMFHRAAGQLDAENAQMRDCMPFYYKVTDGHGSGAEHSMQCETDLLRGDFTEAEIGCHLARDAALARGQYSILLTAEFTALRLAQLRGGATDAALERLRQTLKENRQFLLLRTLDLCIAWLDAQRGRAGTDAWFMAPEADASFLDPVLPMLRTVQNEV
;
A
#
# COMPACT_ATOMS: atom_id res chain seq x y z
N HIS A 1 16.87 24.06 -23.07
CA HIS A 1 17.38 22.70 -23.32
C HIS A 1 18.91 22.68 -23.50
N MET A 2 19.49 23.57 -24.33
CA MET A 2 20.94 23.64 -24.61
C MET A 2 21.79 23.92 -23.36
N LEU A 3 21.40 24.88 -22.51
CA LEU A 3 22.11 25.18 -21.26
C LEU A 3 22.19 23.96 -20.35
N ARG A 4 21.09 23.22 -20.19
CA ARG A 4 21.04 21.97 -19.39
C ARG A 4 22.01 20.91 -19.93
N GLN A 5 22.11 20.76 -21.26
CA GLN A 5 23.05 19.83 -21.89
C GLN A 5 24.51 20.25 -21.66
N LEU A 6 24.80 21.56 -21.82
CA LEU A 6 26.14 22.11 -21.58
C LEU A 6 26.56 21.89 -20.10
N LEU A 7 25.68 22.19 -19.16
CA LEU A 7 25.95 21.99 -17.72
C LEU A 7 26.17 20.50 -17.38
N ARG A 8 25.39 19.58 -17.93
CA ARG A 8 25.61 18.14 -17.77
C ARG A 8 26.96 17.69 -18.32
N ARG A 9 27.38 18.18 -19.51
CA ARG A 9 28.70 17.87 -20.05
C ARG A 9 29.84 18.44 -19.18
N LYS A 10 29.71 19.65 -18.68
CA LYS A 10 30.69 20.23 -17.74
C LYS A 10 30.76 19.45 -16.44
N PHE A 11 29.61 19.06 -15.89
CA PHE A 11 29.55 18.24 -14.68
C PHE A 11 30.25 16.90 -14.87
N ALA A 12 30.05 16.22 -16.01
CA ALA A 12 30.69 14.95 -16.33
C ALA A 12 32.22 15.03 -16.48
N LEU A 13 32.78 16.25 -16.71
CA LEU A 13 34.23 16.50 -16.78
C LEU A 13 34.87 16.77 -15.41
N LEU A 14 34.07 16.97 -14.35
CA LEU A 14 34.62 17.15 -13.00
C LEU A 14 35.27 15.87 -12.48
N PRO A 15 36.27 15.98 -11.59
CA PRO A 15 36.74 14.83 -10.83
C PRO A 15 35.61 14.10 -10.11
N GLN A 16 35.70 12.78 -9.98
CA GLN A 16 34.65 11.97 -9.35
C GLN A 16 34.31 12.43 -7.93
N SER A 17 35.31 12.85 -7.15
CA SER A 17 35.08 13.42 -5.81
C SER A 17 34.23 14.70 -5.85
N ALA A 18 34.50 15.60 -6.80
CA ALA A 18 33.74 16.84 -6.96
C ALA A 18 32.29 16.57 -7.45
N GLN A 19 32.08 15.54 -8.29
CA GLN A 19 30.76 15.09 -8.68
C GLN A 19 30.01 14.53 -7.47
N ALA A 20 30.64 13.65 -6.67
CA ALA A 20 30.09 13.06 -5.47
C ALA A 20 29.69 14.13 -4.44
N ASP A 21 30.56 15.11 -4.16
CA ASP A 21 30.29 16.24 -3.27
C ASP A 21 29.09 17.09 -3.76
N ALA A 22 29.01 17.36 -5.05
CA ALA A 22 27.91 18.11 -5.62
C ALA A 22 26.58 17.35 -5.53
N CYS A 23 26.59 16.03 -5.82
CA CYS A 23 25.43 15.16 -5.67
C CYS A 23 24.99 15.08 -4.21
N GLY A 24 25.92 14.91 -3.24
CA GLY A 24 25.60 14.86 -1.81
C GLY A 24 24.95 16.15 -1.30
N ARG A 25 25.49 17.34 -1.68
CA ARG A 25 24.87 18.63 -1.31
C ARG A 25 23.49 18.81 -1.93
N LEU A 26 23.32 18.43 -3.18
CA LEU A 26 22.04 18.53 -3.86
C LEU A 26 21.04 17.52 -3.29
N GLY A 27 21.45 16.29 -3.00
CA GLY A 27 20.67 15.27 -2.31
C GLY A 27 20.16 15.76 -0.96
N SER A 28 21.04 16.37 -0.15
CA SER A 28 20.67 16.95 1.14
C SER A 28 19.66 18.12 1.00
N TRP A 29 19.72 18.88 -0.09
CA TRP A 29 18.72 19.91 -0.35
C TRP A 29 17.36 19.30 -0.69
N TYR A 30 17.30 18.31 -1.57
CA TYR A 30 16.07 17.60 -1.92
C TYR A 30 15.46 16.87 -0.73
N GLU A 31 16.27 16.25 0.12
CA GLU A 31 15.81 15.61 1.37
C GLU A 31 15.09 16.62 2.28
N ARG A 32 15.66 17.83 2.47
CA ARG A 32 15.01 18.89 3.26
C ARG A 32 13.74 19.44 2.64
N THR A 33 13.58 19.35 1.32
CA THR A 33 12.35 19.78 0.62
C THR A 33 11.30 18.67 0.50
N GLY A 34 11.59 17.46 1.02
CA GLY A 34 10.67 16.32 0.99
C GLY A 34 10.68 15.53 -0.33
N GLU A 35 11.62 15.82 -1.24
CA GLU A 35 11.79 15.12 -2.50
C GLU A 35 12.71 13.90 -2.33
N TYR A 36 12.27 12.96 -1.48
CA TYR A 36 13.11 11.87 -0.97
C TYR A 36 13.65 10.92 -2.04
N LEU A 37 12.86 10.61 -3.07
CA LEU A 37 13.32 9.74 -4.16
C LEU A 37 14.46 10.38 -4.95
N THR A 38 14.32 11.66 -5.30
CA THR A 38 15.36 12.43 -5.98
C THR A 38 16.62 12.53 -5.10
N ALA A 39 16.44 12.75 -3.80
CA ALA A 39 17.54 12.76 -2.83
C ALA A 39 18.28 11.42 -2.79
N ALA A 40 17.56 10.31 -2.69
CA ALA A 40 18.13 8.97 -2.65
C ALA A 40 18.94 8.64 -3.91
N GLU A 41 18.44 9.00 -5.10
CA GLU A 41 19.19 8.82 -6.35
C GLU A 41 20.49 9.64 -6.40
N LEU A 42 20.47 10.85 -5.88
CA LEU A 42 21.65 11.71 -5.78
C LEU A 42 22.66 11.17 -4.76
N PHE A 43 22.20 10.69 -3.61
CA PHE A 43 23.05 10.03 -2.62
C PHE A 43 23.69 8.76 -3.19
N ARG A 44 22.96 7.98 -3.99
CA ARG A 44 23.54 6.83 -4.70
C ARG A 44 24.67 7.27 -5.64
N GLN A 45 24.48 8.35 -6.41
CA GLN A 45 25.51 8.88 -7.29
C GLN A 45 26.72 9.42 -6.52
N ALA A 46 26.51 9.92 -5.31
CA ALA A 46 27.57 10.33 -4.38
C ALA A 46 28.28 9.14 -3.70
N GLY A 47 27.73 7.93 -3.77
CA GLY A 47 28.21 6.77 -3.02
C GLY A 47 27.84 6.78 -1.53
N ASP A 48 26.94 7.69 -1.12
CA ASP A 48 26.48 7.84 0.26
C ASP A 48 25.26 6.96 0.53
N TRP A 49 25.51 5.69 0.83
CA TRP A 49 24.48 4.70 1.09
C TRP A 49 23.73 4.94 2.40
N ASP A 50 24.38 5.49 3.43
CA ASP A 50 23.72 5.84 4.70
C ASP A 50 22.66 6.93 4.48
N ALA A 51 22.97 7.95 3.69
CA ALA A 51 22.03 9.01 3.34
C ALA A 51 20.90 8.50 2.44
N LEU A 52 21.20 7.60 1.48
CA LEU A 52 20.19 6.98 0.64
C LEU A 52 19.16 6.21 1.47
N LEU A 53 19.62 5.34 2.37
CA LEU A 53 18.75 4.52 3.21
C LEU A 53 17.91 5.39 4.16
N ARG A 54 18.51 6.44 4.74
CA ARG A 54 17.80 7.41 5.57
C ARG A 54 16.67 8.08 4.78
N ALA A 55 16.93 8.54 3.55
CA ALA A 55 15.92 9.17 2.70
C ALA A 55 14.80 8.19 2.32
N ALA A 56 15.12 6.94 1.99
CA ALA A 56 14.15 5.89 1.69
C ALA A 56 13.25 5.56 2.90
N ALA A 57 13.83 5.52 4.12
CA ALA A 57 13.08 5.33 5.35
C ALA A 57 12.14 6.51 5.65
N ALA A 58 12.62 7.75 5.50
CA ALA A 58 11.84 8.95 5.73
C ALA A 58 10.63 9.08 4.78
N ASP A 59 10.77 8.62 3.54
CA ASP A 59 9.68 8.55 2.55
C ASP A 59 8.68 7.42 2.83
N CYS A 60 9.01 6.48 3.69
CA CYS A 60 8.24 5.23 3.81
C CYS A 60 8.08 4.50 2.47
N GLY A 61 8.94 4.76 1.50
CA GLY A 61 8.87 4.23 0.13
C GLY A 61 7.65 4.68 -0.68
N LYS A 62 6.98 5.78 -0.32
CA LYS A 62 5.79 6.32 -1.03
C LYS A 62 6.08 6.62 -2.49
N SER A 63 7.20 7.29 -2.75
CA SER A 63 7.61 7.73 -4.08
C SER A 63 8.15 6.61 -4.97
N ILE A 64 8.35 5.41 -4.43
CA ILE A 64 8.85 4.26 -5.19
C ILE A 64 7.67 3.53 -5.83
N GLY A 65 7.34 3.85 -7.08
CA GLY A 65 6.33 3.18 -7.90
C GLY A 65 6.86 1.97 -8.66
N GLY A 66 5.99 1.30 -9.44
CA GLY A 66 6.35 0.12 -10.24
C GLY A 66 7.47 0.36 -11.24
N GLU A 67 7.54 1.57 -11.81
CA GLU A 67 8.58 2.03 -12.72
C GLU A 67 9.98 2.06 -12.08
N HIS A 68 10.05 2.13 -10.75
CA HIS A 68 11.30 2.17 -9.98
C HIS A 68 11.79 0.78 -9.52
N ARG A 69 11.12 -0.31 -9.93
CA ARG A 69 11.45 -1.69 -9.52
C ARG A 69 12.92 -2.04 -9.73
N GLN A 70 13.48 -1.76 -10.92
CA GLN A 70 14.89 -2.09 -11.22
C GLN A 70 15.86 -1.23 -10.41
N MET A 71 15.53 0.03 -10.18
CA MET A 71 16.30 0.93 -9.32
C MET A 71 16.34 0.38 -7.87
N LEU A 72 15.19 -0.01 -7.31
CA LEU A 72 15.11 -0.60 -5.97
C LEU A 72 15.97 -1.87 -5.86
N LEU A 73 15.86 -2.77 -6.84
CA LEU A 73 16.68 -3.99 -6.88
C LEU A 73 18.19 -3.69 -6.94
N SER A 74 18.60 -2.64 -7.68
CA SER A 74 19.99 -2.22 -7.70
C SER A 74 20.43 -1.70 -6.31
N TRP A 75 19.59 -0.91 -5.62
CA TRP A 75 19.89 -0.45 -4.27
C TRP A 75 20.10 -1.63 -3.30
N CYS A 76 19.22 -2.62 -3.34
CA CYS A 76 19.34 -3.80 -2.47
C CYS A 76 20.62 -4.61 -2.72
N ARG A 77 21.05 -4.74 -3.99
CA ARG A 77 22.23 -5.53 -4.36
C ARG A 77 23.56 -4.80 -4.18
N ASP A 78 23.56 -3.50 -4.54
CA ASP A 78 24.80 -2.72 -4.60
C ASP A 78 25.16 -2.10 -3.24
N CYS A 79 24.19 -1.92 -2.34
CA CYS A 79 24.40 -1.39 -1.00
C CYS A 79 25.24 -2.38 -0.17
N PRO A 80 26.34 -1.94 0.47
CA PRO A 80 27.11 -2.79 1.35
C PRO A 80 26.26 -3.36 2.50
N GLU A 81 26.43 -4.64 2.82
CA GLU A 81 25.62 -5.30 3.84
C GLU A 81 25.77 -4.70 5.24
N ASP A 82 26.97 -4.22 5.58
CA ASP A 82 27.22 -3.54 6.85
C ASP A 82 26.44 -2.23 6.96
N VAL A 83 26.19 -1.53 5.84
CA VAL A 83 25.33 -0.35 5.80
C VAL A 83 23.86 -0.76 5.98
N LEU A 84 23.39 -1.80 5.27
CA LEU A 84 22.02 -2.31 5.45
C LEU A 84 21.76 -2.70 6.91
N ARG A 85 22.69 -3.35 7.58
CA ARG A 85 22.58 -3.74 8.99
C ARG A 85 22.43 -2.55 9.96
N ARG A 86 22.98 -1.38 9.60
CA ARG A 86 22.85 -0.15 10.42
C ARG A 86 21.51 0.59 10.23
N HIS A 87 20.73 0.24 9.18
CA HIS A 87 19.50 0.94 8.81
C HIS A 87 18.27 0.01 8.79
N PRO A 88 17.86 -0.60 9.93
CA PRO A 88 16.74 -1.54 9.98
C PRO A 88 15.41 -0.93 9.54
N ASP A 89 15.13 0.36 9.82
CA ASP A 89 13.93 1.06 9.32
C ASP A 89 13.88 1.03 7.78
N ALA A 90 15.00 1.37 7.13
CA ALA A 90 15.08 1.35 5.67
C ALA A 90 14.92 -0.08 5.12
N VAL A 91 15.56 -1.07 5.75
CA VAL A 91 15.45 -2.48 5.34
C VAL A 91 13.99 -2.94 5.40
N CYS A 92 13.22 -2.60 6.44
CA CYS A 92 11.79 -2.91 6.52
C CYS A 92 10.99 -2.24 5.40
N VAL A 93 11.27 -0.97 5.08
CA VAL A 93 10.64 -0.26 3.95
C VAL A 93 10.98 -0.94 2.61
N LEU A 94 12.25 -1.29 2.39
CA LEU A 94 12.68 -1.99 1.18
C LEU A 94 12.01 -3.36 1.06
N MET A 95 11.94 -4.15 2.14
CA MET A 95 11.25 -5.45 2.18
C MET A 95 9.77 -5.30 1.79
N ARG A 96 9.07 -4.30 2.34
CA ARG A 96 7.66 -4.03 1.98
C ARG A 96 7.50 -3.70 0.50
N LYS A 97 8.40 -2.89 -0.07
CA LYS A 97 8.37 -2.55 -1.50
C LYS A 97 8.68 -3.75 -2.39
N LEU A 98 9.64 -4.59 -1.99
CA LEU A 98 9.95 -5.85 -2.67
C LEU A 98 8.75 -6.80 -2.69
N PHE A 99 7.96 -6.86 -1.61
CA PHE A 99 6.70 -7.58 -1.59
C PHE A 99 5.74 -7.03 -2.68
N SER A 100 5.54 -5.71 -2.74
CA SER A 100 4.67 -5.07 -3.73
C SER A 100 5.12 -5.34 -5.17
N PHE A 101 6.42 -5.56 -5.39
CA PHE A 101 6.99 -5.90 -6.70
C PHE A 101 7.11 -7.41 -6.95
N ARG A 102 6.60 -8.25 -6.04
CA ARG A 102 6.68 -9.72 -6.10
C ARG A 102 8.13 -10.26 -6.11
N GLU A 103 9.08 -9.50 -5.56
CA GLU A 103 10.51 -9.85 -5.44
C GLU A 103 10.79 -10.60 -4.13
N ILE A 104 10.12 -11.73 -3.94
CA ILE A 104 10.14 -12.49 -2.69
C ILE A 104 11.54 -13.02 -2.31
N PRO A 105 12.37 -13.56 -3.24
CA PRO A 105 13.71 -14.00 -2.90
C PRO A 105 14.57 -12.90 -2.28
N GLU A 106 14.52 -11.68 -2.83
CA GLU A 106 15.29 -10.55 -2.34
C GLU A 106 14.73 -10.02 -0.99
N LEU A 107 13.41 -10.01 -0.82
CA LEU A 107 12.77 -9.72 0.47
C LEU A 107 13.31 -10.67 1.56
N LEU A 108 13.35 -11.98 1.29
CA LEU A 108 13.83 -12.96 2.26
C LEU A 108 15.34 -12.83 2.55
N ARG A 109 16.15 -12.43 1.55
CA ARG A 109 17.56 -12.10 1.78
C ARG A 109 17.71 -10.92 2.72
N LEU A 110 17.00 -9.81 2.49
CA LEU A 110 17.01 -8.64 3.38
C LEU A 110 16.51 -8.98 4.78
N ARG A 111 15.48 -9.82 4.89
CA ARG A 111 15.01 -10.32 6.19
C ARG A 111 16.11 -11.07 6.94
N ALA A 112 16.86 -11.92 6.27
CA ALA A 112 17.96 -12.65 6.92
C ALA A 112 19.03 -11.71 7.44
N LEU A 113 19.42 -10.69 6.66
CA LEU A 113 20.34 -9.63 7.08
C LEU A 113 19.83 -8.84 8.28
N LEU A 114 18.53 -8.49 8.27
CA LEU A 114 17.88 -7.79 9.38
C LEU A 114 17.93 -8.62 10.67
N LEU A 115 17.53 -9.89 10.60
CA LEU A 115 17.55 -10.77 11.76
C LEU A 115 18.96 -11.01 12.32
N ASP A 116 19.97 -11.07 11.45
CA ASP A 116 21.37 -11.15 11.86
C ASP A 116 21.82 -9.86 12.60
N ALA A 117 21.45 -8.69 12.08
CA ALA A 117 21.77 -7.40 12.72
C ALA A 117 21.07 -7.22 14.09
N LEU A 118 19.91 -7.88 14.28
CA LEU A 118 19.10 -7.80 15.49
C LEU A 118 19.39 -8.89 16.51
N GLN A 119 20.53 -9.57 16.44
CA GLN A 119 20.92 -10.57 17.46
C GLN A 119 21.14 -9.91 18.83
N PRO A 120 20.86 -10.62 19.94
CA PRO A 120 21.12 -10.10 21.29
C PRO A 120 22.58 -9.72 21.48
N GLY A 121 22.84 -8.58 22.12
CA GLY A 121 24.19 -8.06 22.33
C GLY A 121 24.80 -7.33 21.11
N GLY A 122 24.01 -7.11 20.04
CA GLY A 122 24.39 -6.31 18.89
C GLY A 122 24.36 -4.81 19.13
N ALA A 123 24.27 -4.03 18.05
CA ALA A 123 24.37 -2.56 18.09
C ALA A 123 23.10 -1.86 18.66
N PHE A 124 21.96 -2.56 18.70
CA PHE A 124 20.66 -2.00 19.12
C PHE A 124 20.34 -2.38 20.56
N CYS A 125 19.75 -1.44 21.32
CA CYS A 125 19.22 -1.76 22.62
C CYS A 125 18.02 -2.73 22.52
N GLU A 126 17.67 -3.39 23.63
CA GLU A 126 16.62 -4.42 23.67
C GLU A 126 15.29 -3.90 23.10
N GLN A 127 14.88 -2.68 23.49
CA GLN A 127 13.64 -2.10 23.04
C GLN A 127 13.62 -1.75 21.54
N GLU A 128 14.73 -1.27 21.00
CA GLU A 128 14.86 -1.01 19.57
C GLU A 128 14.82 -2.32 18.78
N ARG A 129 15.55 -3.32 19.25
CA ARG A 129 15.55 -4.66 18.67
C ARG A 129 14.13 -5.25 18.58
N GLU A 130 13.36 -5.20 19.67
CA GLU A 130 11.97 -5.69 19.70
C GLU A 130 11.07 -4.88 18.75
N ASN A 131 11.21 -3.57 18.69
CA ASN A 131 10.47 -2.74 17.73
C ASN A 131 10.77 -3.18 16.28
N TYR A 132 12.02 -3.41 15.91
CA TYR A 132 12.38 -3.83 14.54
C TYR A 132 11.96 -5.27 14.23
N LEU A 133 11.98 -6.17 15.20
CA LEU A 133 11.42 -7.51 15.04
C LEU A 133 9.91 -7.45 14.79
N GLY A 134 9.18 -6.56 15.49
CA GLY A 134 7.76 -6.32 15.25
C GLY A 134 7.49 -5.72 13.87
N GLU A 135 8.31 -4.76 13.39
CA GLU A 135 8.24 -4.25 12.00
C GLU A 135 8.45 -5.38 10.98
N CYS A 136 9.43 -6.26 11.25
CA CYS A 136 9.67 -7.43 10.41
C CYS A 136 8.44 -8.36 10.37
N ASP A 137 7.82 -8.64 11.51
CA ASP A 137 6.59 -9.45 11.59
C ASP A 137 5.46 -8.82 10.78
N LEU A 138 5.26 -7.50 10.87
CA LEU A 138 4.28 -6.79 10.05
C LEU A 138 4.51 -6.97 8.55
N VAL A 139 5.75 -6.80 8.08
CA VAL A 139 6.07 -6.99 6.66
C VAL A 139 5.88 -8.45 6.26
N MET A 140 6.28 -9.40 7.10
CA MET A 140 6.13 -10.83 6.83
C MET A 140 4.67 -11.28 6.82
N SER A 141 3.76 -10.55 7.48
CA SER A 141 2.33 -10.85 7.45
C SER A 141 1.75 -10.74 6.03
N PHE A 142 2.31 -9.87 5.18
CA PHE A 142 1.87 -9.73 3.78
C PHE A 142 2.10 -10.99 2.95
N LEU A 143 3.08 -11.84 3.30
CA LEU A 143 3.28 -13.14 2.65
C LEU A 143 2.18 -14.17 3.01
N ARG A 144 1.34 -13.85 3.99
CA ARG A 144 0.14 -14.61 4.36
C ARG A 144 -1.14 -13.96 3.82
N TYR A 145 -1.00 -13.15 2.77
CA TYR A 145 -2.11 -12.46 2.13
C TYR A 145 -3.33 -13.38 1.94
N ASN A 146 -4.50 -12.83 2.20
CA ASN A 146 -5.82 -13.44 2.23
C ASN A 146 -6.07 -14.50 3.32
N ASP A 147 -5.11 -14.78 4.20
CA ASP A 147 -5.30 -15.62 5.40
C ASP A 147 -5.24 -14.76 6.66
N ILE A 148 -6.38 -14.17 7.02
CA ILE A 148 -6.48 -13.21 8.13
C ILE A 148 -5.97 -13.83 9.44
N ALA A 149 -6.31 -15.09 9.70
CA ALA A 149 -5.87 -15.77 10.91
C ALA A 149 -4.35 -15.96 10.95
N ALA A 150 -3.73 -16.38 9.83
CA ALA A 150 -2.29 -16.49 9.72
C ALA A 150 -1.57 -15.14 9.78
N MET A 151 -2.14 -14.08 9.17
CA MET A 151 -1.64 -12.72 9.30
C MET A 151 -1.68 -12.24 10.74
N SER A 152 -2.78 -12.53 11.45
CA SER A 152 -3.00 -12.10 12.84
C SER A 152 -1.98 -12.66 13.82
N VAL A 153 -1.45 -13.85 13.59
CA VAL A 153 -0.35 -14.41 14.43
C VAL A 153 0.84 -13.43 14.45
N LEU A 154 1.20 -12.89 13.28
CA LEU A 154 2.28 -11.93 13.14
C LEU A 154 1.91 -10.54 13.66
N HIS A 155 0.67 -10.11 13.47
CA HIS A 155 0.18 -8.85 14.04
C HIS A 155 0.17 -8.86 15.57
N ARG A 156 -0.21 -9.99 16.21
CA ARG A 156 -0.14 -10.16 17.67
C ARG A 156 1.29 -10.11 18.15
N SER A 157 2.20 -10.84 17.50
CA SER A 157 3.63 -10.79 17.80
C SER A 157 4.18 -9.37 17.70
N ALA A 158 3.83 -8.62 16.65
CA ALA A 158 4.20 -7.22 16.51
C ALA A 158 3.65 -6.35 17.67
N CYS A 159 2.38 -6.56 18.07
CA CYS A 159 1.77 -5.85 19.20
C CYS A 159 2.45 -6.10 20.54
N GLU A 160 2.96 -7.30 20.76
CA GLU A 160 3.68 -7.68 21.98
C GLU A 160 5.07 -7.05 22.03
N ARG A 161 5.74 -6.91 20.88
CA ARG A 161 7.10 -6.42 20.75
C ARG A 161 7.17 -4.89 20.69
N MET A 162 6.28 -4.27 19.91
CA MET A 162 6.39 -2.85 19.57
C MET A 162 5.83 -1.94 20.65
N THR A 163 6.62 -0.96 21.05
CA THR A 163 6.19 0.14 21.95
C THR A 163 5.84 1.42 21.17
N ARG A 164 5.97 1.40 19.85
CA ARG A 164 5.64 2.47 18.91
C ARG A 164 4.84 1.94 17.74
N THR A 165 4.20 2.83 17.01
CA THR A 165 3.58 2.49 15.72
C THR A 165 4.65 2.23 14.65
N THR A 166 4.25 1.54 13.60
CA THR A 166 5.12 1.18 12.48
C THR A 166 5.69 2.42 11.77
N ARG A 167 6.92 2.27 11.27
CA ARG A 167 7.59 3.25 10.39
C ARG A 167 7.75 2.76 8.96
N CYS A 168 7.45 1.49 8.70
CA CYS A 168 7.60 0.92 7.36
C CYS A 168 6.30 0.90 6.54
N ILE A 169 5.15 1.22 7.14
CA ILE A 169 3.85 1.29 6.45
C ILE A 169 3.40 2.74 6.35
N ASP A 170 3.09 3.19 5.13
CA ASP A 170 2.43 4.47 4.92
C ASP A 170 0.97 4.40 5.38
N LEU A 171 0.65 5.09 6.47
CA LEU A 171 -0.68 5.12 7.07
C LEU A 171 -1.72 5.81 6.18
N GLY A 172 -1.30 6.68 5.26
CA GLY A 172 -2.14 7.29 4.23
C GLY A 172 -2.27 6.44 2.95
N GLY A 173 -1.60 5.28 2.90
CA GLY A 173 -1.64 4.38 1.76
C GLY A 173 -2.95 3.62 1.62
N THR A 174 -3.11 2.95 0.47
CA THR A 174 -4.30 2.14 0.20
C THR A 174 -4.20 0.78 0.87
N TRP A 175 -4.96 0.56 1.94
CA TRP A 175 -5.01 -0.72 2.65
C TRP A 175 -5.51 -1.86 1.74
N THR A 176 -6.47 -1.56 0.85
CA THR A 176 -7.04 -2.54 -0.08
C THR A 176 -6.19 -2.76 -1.34
N PHE A 177 -5.01 -2.14 -1.45
CA PHE A 177 -4.18 -2.17 -2.66
C PHE A 177 -4.94 -1.82 -3.95
N GLY A 178 -5.96 -0.97 -3.84
CA GLY A 178 -6.82 -0.56 -4.96
C GLY A 178 -7.98 -1.51 -5.25
N SER A 179 -8.24 -2.52 -4.42
CA SER A 179 -9.48 -3.31 -4.53
C SER A 179 -10.70 -2.49 -4.08
N PRO A 180 -11.84 -2.59 -4.78
CA PRO A 180 -13.09 -1.96 -4.38
C PRO A 180 -13.87 -2.77 -3.32
N SER A 181 -13.30 -3.88 -2.83
CA SER A 181 -13.99 -4.82 -1.96
C SER A 181 -12.99 -5.49 -1.00
N VAL A 182 -13.33 -5.50 0.28
CA VAL A 182 -12.58 -6.25 1.31
C VAL A 182 -12.89 -7.75 1.18
N LEU A 183 -14.14 -8.07 0.89
CA LEU A 183 -14.58 -9.46 0.72
C LEU A 183 -13.86 -10.14 -0.45
N MET A 184 -13.73 -9.47 -1.62
CA MET A 184 -12.96 -10.01 -2.75
C MET A 184 -11.50 -10.33 -2.39
N MET A 185 -10.91 -9.55 -1.48
CA MET A 185 -9.53 -9.76 -1.06
C MET A 185 -9.36 -10.97 -0.12
N PHE A 186 -10.32 -11.21 0.76
CA PHE A 186 -10.13 -12.10 1.90
C PHE A 186 -11.04 -13.35 1.90
N HIS A 187 -12.08 -13.39 1.05
CA HIS A 187 -12.87 -14.60 0.91
C HIS A 187 -12.07 -15.73 0.23
N ARG A 188 -11.95 -16.87 0.87
CA ARG A 188 -11.08 -17.97 0.44
C ARG A 188 -11.85 -19.23 0.01
N ALA A 189 -12.97 -19.51 0.66
CA ALA A 189 -13.69 -20.75 0.41
C ALA A 189 -15.20 -20.59 0.62
N ALA A 190 -15.97 -21.20 -0.26
CA ALA A 190 -17.42 -21.23 -0.16
C ALA A 190 -17.85 -21.79 1.21
N GLY A 191 -18.86 -21.16 1.82
CA GLY A 191 -19.39 -21.54 3.13
C GLY A 191 -18.59 -21.01 4.33
N GLN A 192 -17.49 -20.28 4.14
CA GLN A 192 -16.66 -19.76 5.22
C GLN A 192 -16.91 -18.29 5.59
N LEU A 193 -17.86 -17.61 4.95
CA LEU A 193 -18.09 -16.17 5.13
C LEU A 193 -18.26 -15.75 6.60
N ASP A 194 -19.01 -16.51 7.41
CA ASP A 194 -19.21 -16.18 8.83
C ASP A 194 -17.92 -16.31 9.64
N ALA A 195 -17.17 -17.38 9.38
CA ALA A 195 -15.90 -17.61 10.06
C ALA A 195 -14.87 -16.54 9.65
N GLU A 196 -14.81 -16.18 8.38
CA GLU A 196 -13.90 -15.16 7.86
C GLU A 196 -14.26 -13.76 8.39
N ASN A 197 -15.55 -13.40 8.48
CA ASN A 197 -15.99 -12.16 9.11
C ASN A 197 -15.65 -12.12 10.60
N ALA A 198 -15.85 -13.25 11.32
CA ALA A 198 -15.45 -13.33 12.72
C ALA A 198 -13.92 -13.15 12.88
N GLN A 199 -13.13 -13.82 12.05
CA GLN A 199 -11.66 -13.65 12.03
C GLN A 199 -11.27 -12.20 11.77
N MET A 200 -11.90 -11.51 10.81
CA MET A 200 -11.62 -10.09 10.51
C MET A 200 -11.85 -9.22 11.74
N ARG A 201 -13.02 -9.36 12.41
CA ARG A 201 -13.33 -8.62 13.64
C ARG A 201 -12.35 -8.88 14.77
N ASP A 202 -11.93 -10.14 14.95
CA ASP A 202 -11.04 -10.52 16.06
C ASP A 202 -9.58 -10.15 15.81
N CYS A 203 -9.17 -10.06 14.55
CA CYS A 203 -7.77 -9.90 14.15
C CYS A 203 -7.39 -8.45 13.87
N MET A 204 -8.26 -7.63 13.27
CA MET A 204 -7.93 -6.27 12.88
C MET A 204 -7.51 -5.34 14.04
N PRO A 205 -8.04 -5.46 15.27
CA PRO A 205 -7.59 -4.61 16.38
C PRO A 205 -6.08 -4.68 16.67
N PHE A 206 -5.43 -5.83 16.46
CA PHE A 206 -3.98 -5.98 16.63
C PHE A 206 -3.22 -5.22 15.55
N TYR A 207 -3.69 -5.29 14.30
CA TYR A 207 -3.14 -4.53 13.20
C TYR A 207 -3.30 -3.02 13.42
N TYR A 208 -4.50 -2.57 13.77
CA TYR A 208 -4.79 -1.14 14.04
C TYR A 208 -3.89 -0.56 15.12
N LYS A 209 -3.64 -1.32 16.19
CA LYS A 209 -2.80 -0.86 17.30
C LYS A 209 -1.37 -0.52 16.85
N VAL A 210 -0.76 -1.34 15.99
CA VAL A 210 0.62 -1.16 15.54
C VAL A 210 0.74 -0.26 14.30
N THR A 211 -0.38 0.03 13.62
CA THR A 211 -0.43 0.84 12.40
C THR A 211 -1.22 2.14 12.56
N ASP A 212 -1.49 2.58 13.78
CA ASP A 212 -2.31 3.78 14.06
C ASP A 212 -3.64 3.82 13.28
N GLY A 213 -4.29 2.67 13.17
CA GLY A 213 -5.61 2.56 12.54
C GLY A 213 -5.60 2.49 11.01
N HIS A 214 -4.46 2.19 10.37
CA HIS A 214 -4.45 1.91 8.93
C HIS A 214 -5.43 0.79 8.58
N GLY A 215 -6.34 1.03 7.63
CA GLY A 215 -7.40 0.11 7.26
C GLY A 215 -8.63 0.10 8.18
N SER A 216 -8.77 1.08 9.10
CA SER A 216 -9.92 1.18 10.01
C SER A 216 -11.25 1.09 9.26
N GLY A 217 -12.13 0.19 9.71
CA GLY A 217 -13.42 -0.09 9.11
C GLY A 217 -13.43 -1.27 8.14
N ALA A 218 -12.30 -1.95 7.94
CA ALA A 218 -12.22 -3.12 7.06
C ALA A 218 -13.18 -4.24 7.49
N GLU A 219 -13.30 -4.50 8.80
CA GLU A 219 -14.21 -5.48 9.36
C GLU A 219 -15.68 -5.15 9.10
N HIS A 220 -16.05 -3.87 9.16
CA HIS A 220 -17.38 -3.41 8.82
C HIS A 220 -17.63 -3.48 7.32
N SER A 221 -16.63 -3.15 6.49
CA SER A 221 -16.72 -3.29 5.03
C SER A 221 -16.94 -4.75 4.62
N MET A 222 -16.17 -5.69 5.16
CA MET A 222 -16.34 -7.11 4.83
C MET A 222 -17.70 -7.64 5.27
N GLN A 223 -18.17 -7.22 6.46
CA GLN A 223 -19.48 -7.64 6.98
C GLN A 223 -20.60 -7.07 6.11
N CYS A 224 -20.63 -5.77 5.80
CA CYS A 224 -21.71 -5.18 5.00
C CYS A 224 -21.76 -5.73 3.57
N GLU A 225 -20.62 -6.10 2.98
CA GLU A 225 -20.60 -6.80 1.68
C GLU A 225 -21.22 -8.20 1.79
N THR A 226 -20.98 -8.91 2.89
CA THR A 226 -21.57 -10.22 3.17
C THR A 226 -23.08 -10.11 3.36
N ASP A 227 -23.54 -9.13 4.14
CA ASP A 227 -24.97 -8.89 4.40
C ASP A 227 -25.71 -8.50 3.11
N LEU A 228 -25.08 -7.68 2.25
CA LEU A 228 -25.61 -7.37 0.92
C LEU A 228 -25.80 -8.63 0.06
N LEU A 229 -24.82 -9.54 0.04
CA LEU A 229 -24.91 -10.79 -0.72
C LEU A 229 -26.00 -11.74 -0.19
N ARG A 230 -26.32 -11.67 1.10
CA ARG A 230 -27.40 -12.45 1.73
C ARG A 230 -28.79 -11.85 1.55
N GLY A 231 -28.87 -10.59 1.14
CA GLY A 231 -30.14 -9.85 1.06
C GLY A 231 -30.53 -9.20 2.38
N ASP A 232 -29.64 -9.17 3.37
CA ASP A 232 -29.84 -8.52 4.67
C ASP A 232 -29.59 -7.01 4.53
N PHE A 233 -30.40 -6.34 3.71
CA PHE A 233 -30.18 -4.98 3.21
C PHE A 233 -30.12 -3.92 4.31
N THR A 234 -30.82 -4.12 5.42
CA THR A 234 -30.80 -3.19 6.56
C THR A 234 -29.44 -3.27 7.27
N GLU A 235 -28.95 -4.49 7.54
CA GLU A 235 -27.65 -4.71 8.18
C GLU A 235 -26.53 -4.24 7.26
N ALA A 236 -26.64 -4.50 5.95
CA ALA A 236 -25.68 -3.99 4.96
C ALA A 236 -25.59 -2.45 4.99
N GLU A 237 -26.73 -1.75 5.08
CA GLU A 237 -26.77 -0.28 5.16
C GLU A 237 -26.11 0.23 6.46
N ILE A 238 -26.44 -0.36 7.60
CA ILE A 238 -25.81 -0.04 8.89
C ILE A 238 -24.29 -0.26 8.83
N GLY A 239 -23.85 -1.41 8.31
CA GLY A 239 -22.45 -1.73 8.14
C GLY A 239 -21.71 -0.76 7.23
N CYS A 240 -22.33 -0.30 6.13
CA CYS A 240 -21.77 0.75 5.26
C CYS A 240 -21.53 2.06 6.01
N HIS A 241 -22.47 2.48 6.89
CA HIS A 241 -22.31 3.67 7.70
C HIS A 241 -21.16 3.52 8.70
N LEU A 242 -21.09 2.40 9.41
CA LEU A 242 -20.01 2.11 10.36
C LEU A 242 -18.64 2.11 9.68
N ALA A 243 -18.52 1.44 8.52
CA ALA A 243 -17.29 1.42 7.74
C ALA A 243 -16.88 2.81 7.27
N ARG A 244 -17.84 3.62 6.77
CA ARG A 244 -17.61 5.01 6.35
C ARG A 244 -17.10 5.88 7.50
N ASP A 245 -17.76 5.83 8.65
CA ASP A 245 -17.42 6.66 9.81
C ASP A 245 -16.03 6.30 10.34
N ALA A 246 -15.73 5.00 10.47
CA ALA A 246 -14.41 4.52 10.87
C ALA A 246 -13.31 4.95 9.88
N ALA A 247 -13.58 4.84 8.58
CA ALA A 247 -12.66 5.23 7.51
C ALA A 247 -12.39 6.74 7.51
N LEU A 248 -13.43 7.56 7.60
CA LEU A 248 -13.29 9.03 7.60
C LEU A 248 -12.56 9.53 8.83
N ALA A 249 -12.81 8.95 10.01
CA ALA A 249 -12.15 9.31 11.24
C ALA A 249 -10.62 9.14 11.19
N ARG A 250 -10.11 8.30 10.29
CA ARG A 250 -8.69 7.97 10.11
C ARG A 250 -8.13 8.27 8.72
N GLY A 251 -8.91 8.91 7.85
CA GLY A 251 -8.49 9.20 6.47
C GLY A 251 -8.22 7.95 5.62
N GLN A 252 -8.94 6.86 5.88
CA GLN A 252 -8.75 5.56 5.19
C GLN A 252 -9.60 5.49 3.92
N TYR A 253 -9.20 6.24 2.89
CA TYR A 253 -9.99 6.41 1.65
C TYR A 253 -10.23 5.12 0.86
N SER A 254 -9.35 4.12 0.98
CA SER A 254 -9.59 2.82 0.34
C SER A 254 -10.77 2.07 0.99
N ILE A 255 -10.91 2.14 2.31
CA ILE A 255 -12.05 1.58 3.04
C ILE A 255 -13.31 2.43 2.78
N LEU A 256 -13.18 3.76 2.74
CA LEU A 256 -14.29 4.63 2.33
C LEU A 256 -14.85 4.20 0.97
N LEU A 257 -13.99 3.96 -0.02
CA LEU A 257 -14.42 3.53 -1.35
C LEU A 257 -15.14 2.18 -1.30
N THR A 258 -14.67 1.19 -0.53
CA THR A 258 -15.37 -0.11 -0.40
C THR A 258 -16.75 0.03 0.23
N ALA A 259 -16.88 0.83 1.28
CA ALA A 259 -18.15 1.10 1.94
C ALA A 259 -19.14 1.82 1.00
N GLU A 260 -18.69 2.88 0.30
CA GLU A 260 -19.50 3.61 -0.66
C GLU A 260 -19.90 2.75 -1.86
N PHE A 261 -19.01 1.92 -2.38
CA PHE A 261 -19.33 0.99 -3.47
C PHE A 261 -20.40 -0.01 -3.06
N THR A 262 -20.34 -0.55 -1.84
CA THR A 262 -21.37 -1.44 -1.30
C THR A 262 -22.71 -0.71 -1.13
N ALA A 263 -22.70 0.53 -0.63
CA ALA A 263 -23.90 1.36 -0.52
C ALA A 263 -24.51 1.70 -1.90
N LEU A 264 -23.69 1.94 -2.93
CA LEU A 264 -24.13 2.17 -4.31
C LEU A 264 -24.77 0.92 -4.91
N ARG A 265 -24.23 -0.27 -4.66
CA ARG A 265 -24.84 -1.56 -5.09
C ARG A 265 -26.19 -1.75 -4.41
N LEU A 266 -26.27 -1.49 -3.11
CA LEU A 266 -27.53 -1.56 -2.35
C LEU A 266 -28.58 -0.57 -2.90
N ALA A 267 -28.18 0.68 -3.15
CA ALA A 267 -29.06 1.69 -3.75
C ALA A 267 -29.58 1.25 -5.13
N GLN A 268 -28.70 0.68 -5.97
CA GLN A 268 -29.06 0.14 -7.28
C GLN A 268 -30.09 -1.00 -7.18
N LEU A 269 -29.91 -1.95 -6.27
CA LEU A 269 -30.85 -3.05 -6.05
C LEU A 269 -32.25 -2.54 -5.60
N ARG A 270 -32.29 -1.43 -4.87
CA ARG A 270 -33.53 -0.75 -4.45
C ARG A 270 -34.10 0.20 -5.51
N GLY A 271 -33.50 0.29 -6.70
CA GLY A 271 -33.95 1.21 -7.78
C GLY A 271 -33.64 2.68 -7.50
N GLY A 272 -32.76 2.98 -6.57
CA GLY A 272 -32.34 4.34 -6.21
C GLY A 272 -31.38 4.98 -7.19
N ALA A 273 -31.30 6.32 -7.17
CA ALA A 273 -30.32 7.08 -7.94
C ALA A 273 -28.94 7.06 -7.26
N THR A 274 -27.88 6.88 -8.06
CA THR A 274 -26.49 6.74 -7.57
C THR A 274 -25.61 7.92 -7.95
N ASP A 275 -25.97 8.73 -8.94
CA ASP A 275 -25.09 9.72 -9.59
C ASP A 275 -24.54 10.78 -8.62
N ALA A 276 -25.40 11.32 -7.74
CA ALA A 276 -24.97 12.32 -6.77
C ALA A 276 -24.00 11.76 -5.71
N ALA A 277 -24.14 10.48 -5.33
CA ALA A 277 -23.24 9.83 -4.40
C ALA A 277 -21.90 9.52 -5.06
N LEU A 278 -21.90 9.08 -6.31
CA LEU A 278 -20.69 8.86 -7.12
C LEU A 278 -19.87 10.16 -7.29
N GLU A 279 -20.54 11.28 -7.60
CA GLU A 279 -19.85 12.55 -7.77
C GLU A 279 -19.25 13.06 -6.45
N ARG A 280 -19.96 12.93 -5.33
CA ARG A 280 -19.41 13.27 -4.01
C ARG A 280 -18.18 12.43 -3.68
N LEU A 281 -18.21 11.11 -3.91
CA LEU A 281 -17.07 10.22 -3.68
C LEU A 281 -15.90 10.60 -4.58
N ARG A 282 -16.16 10.85 -5.87
CA ARG A 282 -15.15 11.31 -6.83
C ARG A 282 -14.46 12.60 -6.37
N GLN A 283 -15.26 13.57 -5.93
CA GLN A 283 -14.74 14.84 -5.44
C GLN A 283 -13.89 14.65 -4.18
N THR A 284 -14.36 13.84 -3.21
CA THR A 284 -13.60 13.51 -2.01
C THR A 284 -12.24 12.89 -2.33
N LEU A 285 -12.20 11.93 -3.26
CA LEU A 285 -10.94 11.29 -3.67
C LEU A 285 -10.00 12.26 -4.39
N LYS A 286 -10.53 13.17 -5.24
CA LYS A 286 -9.72 14.22 -5.91
C LYS A 286 -9.10 15.19 -4.91
N GLU A 287 -9.89 15.72 -3.98
CA GLU A 287 -9.44 16.67 -2.95
C GLU A 287 -8.32 16.08 -2.09
N ASN A 288 -8.39 14.78 -1.82
CA ASN A 288 -7.42 14.05 -1.03
C ASN A 288 -6.32 13.37 -1.87
N ARG A 289 -6.22 13.69 -3.18
CA ARG A 289 -5.18 13.20 -4.11
C ARG A 289 -5.08 11.68 -4.21
N GLN A 290 -6.20 10.98 -4.08
CA GLN A 290 -6.28 9.52 -4.11
C GLN A 290 -6.39 9.00 -5.55
N PHE A 291 -5.36 9.22 -6.37
CA PHE A 291 -5.39 8.97 -7.83
C PHE A 291 -5.59 7.49 -8.20
N LEU A 292 -4.98 6.57 -7.43
CA LEU A 292 -5.22 5.13 -7.63
C LEU A 292 -6.69 4.78 -7.41
N LEU A 293 -7.29 5.30 -6.34
CA LEU A 293 -8.68 5.03 -5.99
C LEU A 293 -9.66 5.66 -6.97
N LEU A 294 -9.29 6.73 -7.67
CA LEU A 294 -10.10 7.27 -8.78
C LEU A 294 -10.23 6.25 -9.91
N ARG A 295 -9.16 5.52 -10.26
CA ARG A 295 -9.22 4.44 -11.26
C ARG A 295 -10.08 3.27 -10.78
N THR A 296 -9.98 2.92 -9.49
CA THR A 296 -10.86 1.91 -8.89
C THR A 296 -12.32 2.36 -8.91
N LEU A 297 -12.59 3.63 -8.64
CA LEU A 297 -13.95 4.18 -8.75
C LEU A 297 -14.48 4.14 -10.18
N ASP A 298 -13.65 4.45 -11.17
CA ASP A 298 -14.03 4.34 -12.60
C ASP A 298 -14.40 2.89 -12.95
N LEU A 299 -13.66 1.90 -12.44
CA LEU A 299 -14.03 0.47 -12.59
C LEU A 299 -15.37 0.15 -11.90
N CYS A 300 -15.60 0.67 -10.69
CA CYS A 300 -16.87 0.49 -9.98
C CYS A 300 -18.06 1.04 -10.80
N ILE A 301 -17.89 2.22 -11.38
CA ILE A 301 -18.93 2.85 -12.22
C ILE A 301 -19.19 2.01 -13.47
N ALA A 302 -18.14 1.63 -14.19
CA ALA A 302 -18.26 0.81 -15.38
C ALA A 302 -18.94 -0.54 -15.09
N TRP A 303 -18.60 -1.15 -13.95
CA TRP A 303 -19.24 -2.40 -13.52
C TRP A 303 -20.71 -2.22 -13.17
N LEU A 304 -21.09 -1.13 -12.47
CA LEU A 304 -22.49 -0.81 -12.15
C LEU A 304 -23.30 -0.55 -13.44
N ASP A 305 -22.72 0.10 -14.43
CA ASP A 305 -23.35 0.37 -15.72
C ASP A 305 -23.49 -0.92 -16.54
N ALA A 306 -22.48 -1.78 -16.56
CA ALA A 306 -22.56 -3.11 -17.19
C ALA A 306 -23.70 -3.94 -16.61
N GLN A 307 -23.86 -3.95 -15.28
CA GLN A 307 -24.99 -4.63 -14.61
C GLN A 307 -26.38 -4.06 -14.99
N ARG A 308 -26.43 -2.85 -15.53
CA ARG A 308 -27.67 -2.20 -16.03
C ARG A 308 -27.87 -2.36 -17.55
N GLY A 309 -26.95 -3.08 -18.23
CA GLY A 309 -26.95 -3.19 -19.69
C GLY A 309 -26.66 -1.84 -20.38
N ARG A 310 -25.94 -0.93 -19.74
CA ARG A 310 -25.52 0.36 -20.31
C ARG A 310 -24.13 0.19 -20.93
N ALA A 311 -24.04 0.39 -22.25
CA ALA A 311 -22.76 0.45 -22.94
C ALA A 311 -22.10 1.83 -22.74
N GLY A 312 -20.78 1.86 -22.53
CA GLY A 312 -20.01 3.11 -22.43
C GLY A 312 -18.81 2.98 -21.49
N THR A 313 -17.89 2.08 -21.83
CA THR A 313 -16.69 1.85 -21.03
C THR A 313 -15.54 2.73 -21.51
N ASP A 314 -14.79 3.34 -20.58
CA ASP A 314 -13.54 4.03 -20.89
C ASP A 314 -12.59 3.05 -21.63
N ALA A 315 -12.11 3.47 -22.81
CA ALA A 315 -11.19 2.70 -23.66
C ALA A 315 -9.95 2.19 -22.90
N TRP A 316 -9.58 2.83 -21.78
CA TRP A 316 -8.49 2.38 -20.93
C TRP A 316 -8.70 0.97 -20.37
N PHE A 317 -9.95 0.58 -20.02
CA PHE A 317 -10.23 -0.76 -19.51
C PHE A 317 -10.00 -1.87 -20.55
N MET A 318 -9.97 -1.51 -21.82
CA MET A 318 -9.66 -2.43 -22.94
C MET A 318 -8.15 -2.53 -23.20
N ALA A 319 -7.34 -1.67 -22.60
CA ALA A 319 -5.90 -1.69 -22.80
C ALA A 319 -5.22 -2.82 -22.01
N PRO A 320 -4.12 -3.41 -22.53
CA PRO A 320 -3.39 -4.49 -21.84
C PRO A 320 -2.89 -4.10 -20.45
N GLU A 321 -2.63 -2.82 -20.22
CA GLU A 321 -2.17 -2.25 -18.94
C GLU A 321 -3.24 -2.31 -17.84
N ALA A 322 -4.52 -2.43 -18.20
CA ALA A 322 -5.61 -2.53 -17.26
C ALA A 322 -5.48 -3.77 -16.37
N ASP A 323 -5.14 -4.92 -16.95
CA ASP A 323 -4.94 -6.18 -16.23
C ASP A 323 -3.82 -6.08 -15.19
N ALA A 324 -2.71 -5.41 -15.54
CA ALA A 324 -1.57 -5.23 -14.66
C ALA A 324 -1.82 -4.21 -13.54
N SER A 325 -2.88 -3.42 -13.63
CA SER A 325 -3.19 -2.34 -12.70
C SER A 325 -4.05 -2.77 -11.51
N PHE A 326 -4.64 -3.98 -11.57
CA PHE A 326 -5.51 -4.49 -10.52
C PHE A 326 -4.98 -5.81 -9.94
N LEU A 327 -5.37 -6.09 -8.69
CA LEU A 327 -5.10 -7.38 -8.06
C LEU A 327 -5.91 -8.51 -8.71
N ASP A 328 -5.36 -9.72 -8.70
CA ASP A 328 -6.02 -10.92 -9.25
C ASP A 328 -7.50 -11.08 -8.79
N PRO A 329 -7.88 -10.85 -7.52
CA PRO A 329 -9.28 -10.92 -7.09
C PRO A 329 -10.22 -9.91 -7.76
N VAL A 330 -9.70 -8.82 -8.31
CA VAL A 330 -10.49 -7.77 -8.99
C VAL A 330 -10.66 -8.06 -10.48
N LEU A 331 -9.83 -8.92 -11.07
CA LEU A 331 -9.88 -9.23 -12.49
C LEU A 331 -11.25 -9.75 -12.99
N PRO A 332 -12.01 -10.57 -12.24
CA PRO A 332 -13.37 -10.95 -12.66
C PRO A 332 -14.29 -9.76 -12.88
N MET A 333 -14.20 -8.72 -12.03
CA MET A 333 -14.97 -7.48 -12.18
C MET A 333 -14.54 -6.72 -13.44
N LEU A 334 -13.24 -6.63 -13.71
CA LEU A 334 -12.71 -6.04 -14.93
C LEU A 334 -13.18 -6.80 -16.18
N ARG A 335 -13.17 -8.16 -16.15
CA ARG A 335 -13.68 -8.99 -17.28
C ARG A 335 -15.17 -8.77 -17.54
N THR A 336 -15.97 -8.59 -16.50
CA THR A 336 -17.39 -8.22 -16.67
C THR A 336 -17.51 -6.94 -17.50
N VAL A 337 -16.74 -5.89 -17.14
CA VAL A 337 -16.75 -4.61 -17.88
C VAL A 337 -16.26 -4.79 -19.32
N GLN A 338 -15.21 -5.60 -19.55
CA GLN A 338 -14.66 -5.84 -20.88
C GLN A 338 -15.61 -6.65 -21.80
N ASN A 339 -16.45 -7.50 -21.25
CA ASN A 339 -17.35 -8.36 -22.02
C ASN A 339 -18.66 -7.66 -22.42
N GLU A 340 -19.03 -6.56 -21.78
CA GLU A 340 -20.26 -5.80 -22.09
C GLU A 340 -20.02 -4.68 -23.15
N VAL A 341 -18.80 -4.55 -23.66
CA VAL A 341 -18.42 -3.64 -24.75
C VAL A 341 -18.33 -4.41 -26.07
#